data_805e41ff23866126af2b2940d0bb89d7
#
_entry.id   805e41ff23866126af2b2940d0bb89d7
#
_cell.length_a   1.000
_cell.length_b   1.000
_cell.length_c   1.000
_cell.angle_alpha   90.00
_cell.angle_beta   90.00
_cell.angle_gamma   90.00
#
_symmetry.space_group_name_H-M   'P 1'
#
loop_
_entity.id
_entity.type
_entity.pdbx_description
1 polymer ?
#
loop_
_entity_poly.entity_id
_entity_poly.type
_entity_poly.pdbx_seq_one_letter_code
_entity_poly.pdbx_strand_id
1 'polypeptide(L)'
;MCGIVGCIGHDRIQTVVLNGLEKLEYRGYDSAGLFIMDEDGSTQLVKRVGRIQNLRDAVDEAIPAFAGIGHTRWATHGPATENNAHPHQSQSGRFTLVHNGVIENYDELKKEYLSDVDFKSQTDTEVAVNLVEYFANKENLSGKEAFRRALKEIRGSFAFGLLDSEKPGVLYAAKHKSPLLVGVGEGFNVICSDAMATIAETDRYIEIKDEELITLTADSVEIETIDGEPVERAPFVAELDADDLEKGAYAHYMLKEMDEQPAVLRKIIQNYQDENGQLQVDKEIQDSILASDRIYVIACGTSYHAGWVGKALLEQLAGIPVEVHLASEFAYHQPLLSQKPFFIFLSQSGETADSRQALVKVNEQNFPSLTITNVKGSTLSREASYTLLLHAGPEIAVASTKAYT
;
A
#
# COMPACT_ATOMS: atom_id res chain seq x y z
N MET A 1 7.20 5.55 0.55
CA MET A 1 5.74 5.31 0.28
C MET A 1 4.96 5.81 1.48
N CYS A 2 3.78 6.36 1.28
CA CYS A 2 2.93 6.86 2.36
C CYS A 2 2.12 5.75 3.04
N GLY A 3 1.52 6.03 4.20
CA GLY A 3 0.64 5.12 4.92
C GLY A 3 -0.76 5.71 5.11
N ILE A 4 -1.80 4.90 4.85
CA ILE A 4 -3.21 5.21 5.10
C ILE A 4 -3.76 4.28 6.16
N VAL A 5 -4.52 4.84 7.09
CA VAL A 5 -5.41 4.12 8.02
C VAL A 5 -6.73 4.88 8.11
N GLY A 6 -7.84 4.17 7.98
CA GLY A 6 -9.18 4.70 8.26
C GLY A 6 -9.95 3.71 9.10
N CYS A 7 -10.87 4.20 9.93
CA CYS A 7 -11.69 3.36 10.81
C CYS A 7 -13.09 3.95 10.94
N ILE A 8 -14.09 3.08 11.03
CA ILE A 8 -15.48 3.45 11.24
C ILE A 8 -16.15 2.47 12.20
N GLY A 9 -16.93 2.98 13.16
CA GLY A 9 -17.72 2.20 14.12
C GLY A 9 -16.97 1.73 15.36
N HIS A 10 -15.65 1.88 15.44
CA HIS A 10 -14.87 1.46 16.60
C HIS A 10 -14.99 2.46 17.77
N ASP A 11 -15.01 1.96 19.00
CA ASP A 11 -15.13 2.79 20.23
C ASP A 11 -13.89 3.68 20.52
N ARG A 12 -12.74 3.39 19.86
CA ARG A 12 -11.45 4.10 20.02
C ARG A 12 -10.86 4.48 18.67
N ILE A 13 -11.61 5.23 17.88
CA ILE A 13 -11.21 5.61 16.50
C ILE A 13 -9.81 6.25 16.46
N GLN A 14 -9.56 7.27 17.32
CA GLN A 14 -8.27 7.97 17.32
C GLN A 14 -7.11 7.03 17.62
N THR A 15 -7.27 6.18 18.64
CA THR A 15 -6.26 5.22 19.05
C THR A 15 -5.95 4.21 17.95
N VAL A 16 -6.99 3.65 17.30
CA VAL A 16 -6.83 2.70 16.18
C VAL A 16 -6.07 3.34 15.02
N VAL A 17 -6.47 4.54 14.62
CA VAL A 17 -5.83 5.25 13.50
C VAL A 17 -4.39 5.63 13.86
N LEU A 18 -4.14 6.22 15.04
CA LEU A 18 -2.80 6.63 15.47
C LEU A 18 -1.85 5.44 15.61
N ASN A 19 -2.28 4.34 16.23
CA ASN A 19 -1.46 3.13 16.36
C ASN A 19 -1.15 2.51 15.00
N GLY A 20 -2.13 2.49 14.10
CA GLY A 20 -1.92 2.00 12.74
C GLY A 20 -0.94 2.86 11.95
N LEU A 21 -1.04 4.19 12.05
CA LEU A 21 -0.09 5.11 11.42
C LEU A 21 1.32 4.97 11.99
N GLU A 22 1.46 4.72 13.30
CA GLU A 22 2.76 4.48 13.93
C GLU A 22 3.45 3.25 13.35
N LYS A 23 2.72 2.17 13.11
CA LYS A 23 3.22 0.97 12.44
C LYS A 23 3.58 1.19 10.97
N LEU A 24 3.00 2.21 10.32
CA LEU A 24 3.30 2.61 8.94
C LEU A 24 4.33 3.76 8.84
N GLU A 25 4.86 4.28 9.95
CA GLU A 25 5.78 5.42 9.95
C GLU A 25 7.04 5.16 9.11
N TYR A 26 7.49 3.91 9.02
CA TYR A 26 8.62 3.53 8.15
C TYR A 26 8.38 3.84 6.66
N ARG A 27 7.12 3.96 6.22
CA ARG A 27 6.74 4.32 4.85
C ARG A 27 6.78 5.83 4.60
N GLY A 28 6.61 6.65 5.64
CA GLY A 28 6.62 8.11 5.54
C GLY A 28 6.64 8.75 6.91
N TYR A 29 7.54 9.71 7.11
CA TYR A 29 7.78 10.35 8.40
C TYR A 29 8.05 11.86 8.27
N ASP A 30 7.73 12.48 7.15
CA ASP A 30 7.92 13.92 6.97
C ASP A 30 6.76 14.75 7.55
N SER A 31 5.57 14.20 7.52
CA SER A 31 4.38 14.78 8.13
C SER A 31 3.31 13.72 8.32
N ALA A 32 2.40 13.96 9.25
CA ALA A 32 1.26 13.11 9.50
C ALA A 32 0.01 13.95 9.84
N GLY A 33 -1.16 13.35 9.66
CA GLY A 33 -2.40 13.98 10.08
C GLY A 33 -3.55 13.00 10.25
N LEU A 34 -4.52 13.46 11.00
CA LEU A 34 -5.74 12.76 11.39
C LEU A 34 -6.94 13.67 11.17
N PHE A 35 -7.99 13.14 10.62
CA PHE A 35 -9.33 13.72 10.67
C PHE A 35 -10.29 12.72 11.30
N ILE A 36 -11.08 13.19 12.25
CA ILE A 36 -12.14 12.42 12.88
C ILE A 36 -13.47 13.16 12.76
N MET A 37 -14.53 12.39 12.78
CA MET A 37 -15.92 12.86 12.69
C MET A 37 -16.81 11.99 13.56
N ASP A 38 -17.70 12.64 14.32
CA ASP A 38 -18.74 11.95 15.08
C ASP A 38 -20.10 12.02 14.36
N GLU A 39 -21.05 11.22 14.80
CA GLU A 39 -22.41 11.17 14.25
C GLU A 39 -23.19 12.49 14.42
N ASP A 40 -22.87 13.29 15.44
CA ASP A 40 -23.46 14.61 15.68
C ASP A 40 -22.90 15.73 14.79
N GLY A 41 -21.91 15.39 13.92
CA GLY A 41 -21.23 16.31 13.00
C GLY A 41 -20.04 17.06 13.62
N SER A 42 -19.65 16.76 14.87
CA SER A 42 -18.41 17.28 15.43
C SER A 42 -17.21 16.69 14.71
N THR A 43 -16.18 17.50 14.46
CA THR A 43 -14.99 17.09 13.71
C THR A 43 -13.71 17.63 14.35
N GLN A 44 -12.62 16.91 14.18
CA GLN A 44 -11.26 17.39 14.48
C GLN A 44 -10.34 17.07 13.31
N LEU A 45 -9.61 18.08 12.84
CA LEU A 45 -8.50 17.92 11.88
C LEU A 45 -7.20 18.33 12.55
N VAL A 46 -6.25 17.43 12.65
CA VAL A 46 -4.91 17.71 13.21
C VAL A 46 -3.86 17.27 12.20
N LYS A 47 -2.91 18.17 11.91
CA LYS A 47 -1.77 17.91 11.03
C LYS A 47 -0.48 18.35 11.70
N ARG A 48 0.60 17.58 11.56
CA ARG A 48 1.92 17.91 12.11
C ARG A 48 3.03 17.51 11.15
N VAL A 49 4.04 18.34 11.09
CA VAL A 49 5.30 18.02 10.43
C VAL A 49 6.14 17.14 11.35
N GLY A 50 6.85 16.18 10.75
CA GLY A 50 7.70 15.23 11.44
C GLY A 50 7.00 13.92 11.82
N ARG A 51 7.50 13.28 12.86
CA ARG A 51 7.10 11.95 13.26
C ARG A 51 5.68 11.88 13.82
N ILE A 52 5.10 10.68 13.80
CA ILE A 52 3.76 10.40 14.29
C ILE A 52 3.55 10.82 15.76
N GLN A 53 4.61 10.82 16.57
CA GLN A 53 4.54 11.28 17.94
C GLN A 53 4.08 12.74 18.04
N ASN A 54 4.52 13.61 17.12
CA ASN A 54 4.09 15.02 17.09
C ASN A 54 2.57 15.15 16.83
N LEU A 55 2.01 14.24 16.01
CA LEU A 55 0.58 14.18 15.76
C LEU A 55 -0.16 13.66 17.01
N ARG A 56 0.33 12.58 17.62
CA ARG A 56 -0.25 11.98 18.83
C ARG A 56 -0.34 12.98 19.99
N ASP A 57 0.72 13.76 20.21
CA ASP A 57 0.75 14.78 21.28
C ASP A 57 -0.23 15.94 21.05
N ALA A 58 -0.73 16.10 19.81
CA ALA A 58 -1.63 17.18 19.42
C ALA A 58 -3.09 16.75 19.25
N VAL A 59 -3.38 15.45 19.20
CA VAL A 59 -4.74 14.90 19.09
C VAL A 59 -5.39 14.88 20.47
N ASP A 60 -6.61 15.43 20.54
CA ASP A 60 -7.46 15.30 21.73
C ASP A 60 -8.28 14.01 21.63
N GLU A 61 -7.84 12.98 22.34
CA GLU A 61 -8.55 11.69 22.36
C GLU A 61 -9.90 11.71 23.12
N ALA A 62 -10.21 12.80 23.84
CA ALA A 62 -11.48 12.94 24.52
C ALA A 62 -12.63 13.39 23.59
N ILE A 63 -12.32 13.84 22.37
CA ILE A 63 -13.33 14.20 21.37
C ILE A 63 -13.98 12.92 20.85
N PRO A 64 -15.33 12.77 20.94
CA PRO A 64 -16.01 11.61 20.37
C PRO A 64 -15.75 11.48 18.87
N ALA A 65 -15.68 10.24 18.37
CA ALA A 65 -15.51 9.96 16.96
C ALA A 65 -16.16 8.63 16.57
N PHE A 66 -16.98 8.66 15.53
CA PHE A 66 -17.55 7.47 14.90
C PHE A 66 -16.80 7.01 13.67
N ALA A 67 -16.13 7.92 12.97
CA ALA A 67 -15.27 7.64 11.84
C ALA A 67 -14.00 8.49 11.87
N GLY A 68 -12.90 7.96 11.33
CA GLY A 68 -11.65 8.70 11.22
C GLY A 68 -10.78 8.18 10.10
N ILE A 69 -9.99 9.08 9.50
CA ILE A 69 -8.96 8.77 8.49
C ILE A 69 -7.67 9.48 8.84
N GLY A 70 -6.56 8.78 8.65
CA GLY A 70 -5.25 9.31 8.94
C GLY A 70 -4.22 8.90 7.90
N HIS A 71 -3.11 9.63 7.90
CA HIS A 71 -2.07 9.49 6.88
C HIS A 71 -0.68 9.81 7.44
N THR A 72 0.32 9.03 7.02
CA THR A 72 1.74 9.37 7.15
C THR A 72 2.31 9.64 5.77
N ARG A 73 2.99 10.79 5.61
CA ARG A 73 3.42 11.29 4.31
C ARG A 73 4.92 11.11 4.10
N TRP A 74 5.24 10.72 2.87
CA TRP A 74 6.54 10.90 2.24
C TRP A 74 6.32 11.86 1.07
N ALA A 75 6.87 13.07 1.15
CA ALA A 75 6.58 14.15 0.21
C ALA A 75 6.96 13.79 -1.23
N THR A 76 6.00 13.88 -2.14
CA THR A 76 6.18 13.80 -3.59
C THR A 76 5.87 15.15 -4.27
N HIS A 77 4.85 15.86 -3.80
CA HIS A 77 4.40 17.17 -4.29
C HIS A 77 4.41 18.18 -3.15
N GLY A 78 5.22 19.23 -3.29
CA GLY A 78 5.38 20.28 -2.30
C GLY A 78 6.20 19.88 -1.06
N PRO A 79 6.74 20.85 -0.31
CA PRO A 79 7.56 20.61 0.87
C PRO A 79 6.76 19.98 2.03
N ALA A 80 7.47 19.45 3.03
CA ALA A 80 6.89 18.97 4.27
C ALA A 80 6.40 20.16 5.13
N THR A 81 5.12 20.49 4.99
CA THR A 81 4.43 21.54 5.78
C THR A 81 3.09 20.99 6.26
N GLU A 82 2.50 21.61 7.28
CA GLU A 82 1.16 21.21 7.77
C GLU A 82 0.10 21.41 6.67
N ASN A 83 0.20 22.44 5.84
CA ASN A 83 -0.72 22.65 4.72
C ASN A 83 -0.67 21.52 3.69
N ASN A 84 0.52 20.97 3.43
CA ASN A 84 0.73 19.88 2.49
C ASN A 84 0.55 18.49 3.12
N ALA A 85 0.44 18.38 4.45
CA ALA A 85 0.11 17.12 5.12
C ALA A 85 -1.33 16.71 4.85
N HIS A 86 -1.59 15.41 4.78
CA HIS A 86 -2.95 14.85 4.68
C HIS A 86 -3.54 14.68 6.09
N PRO A 87 -4.87 14.60 6.20
CA PRO A 87 -5.92 14.68 5.17
C PRO A 87 -6.11 16.08 4.59
N HIS A 88 -6.66 16.15 3.37
CA HIS A 88 -7.11 17.40 2.74
C HIS A 88 -8.63 17.51 2.77
N GLN A 89 -9.12 18.73 3.02
CA GLN A 89 -10.54 19.06 2.95
C GLN A 89 -10.86 19.79 1.65
N SER A 90 -12.06 19.56 1.13
CA SER A 90 -12.62 20.37 0.05
C SER A 90 -12.89 21.82 0.52
N GLN A 91 -13.15 22.71 -0.41
CA GLN A 91 -13.25 24.14 -0.13
C GLN A 91 -14.35 24.48 0.91
N SER A 92 -15.49 23.80 0.90
CA SER A 92 -16.53 23.96 1.90
C SER A 92 -16.26 23.23 3.22
N GLY A 93 -15.31 22.28 3.22
CA GLY A 93 -15.05 21.37 4.33
C GLY A 93 -15.96 20.14 4.38
N ARG A 94 -16.85 19.96 3.40
CA ARG A 94 -17.76 18.82 3.34
C ARG A 94 -17.00 17.50 3.20
N PHE A 95 -16.08 17.42 2.24
CA PHE A 95 -15.32 16.21 1.98
C PHE A 95 -13.92 16.27 2.59
N THR A 96 -13.48 15.18 3.17
CA THR A 96 -12.11 15.04 3.68
C THR A 96 -11.48 13.76 3.11
N LEU A 97 -10.27 13.88 2.53
CA LEU A 97 -9.60 12.84 1.74
C LEU A 97 -8.16 12.60 2.20
N VAL A 98 -7.79 11.33 2.28
CA VAL A 98 -6.40 10.87 2.33
C VAL A 98 -6.02 10.17 1.02
N HIS A 99 -4.75 10.27 0.61
CA HIS A 99 -4.28 9.76 -0.67
C HIS A 99 -2.85 9.21 -0.59
N ASN A 100 -2.66 8.02 -1.11
CA ASN A 100 -1.36 7.45 -1.49
C ASN A 100 -1.30 7.32 -3.01
N GLY A 101 -0.30 7.89 -3.65
CA GLY A 101 -0.11 7.81 -5.09
C GLY A 101 0.25 9.15 -5.72
N VAL A 102 0.05 9.26 -7.02
CA VAL A 102 0.29 10.46 -7.83
C VAL A 102 -0.83 10.60 -8.86
N ILE A 103 -1.50 11.76 -8.86
CA ILE A 103 -2.50 12.13 -9.86
C ILE A 103 -1.79 12.84 -11.00
N GLU A 104 -1.56 12.14 -12.09
CA GLU A 104 -0.75 12.62 -13.23
C GLU A 104 -1.39 13.81 -13.96
N ASN A 105 -2.71 13.89 -13.98
CA ASN A 105 -3.46 14.94 -14.70
C ASN A 105 -4.00 16.03 -13.77
N TYR A 106 -3.47 16.21 -12.57
CA TYR A 106 -3.99 17.17 -11.59
C TYR A 106 -4.04 18.62 -12.11
N ASP A 107 -3.07 19.04 -12.93
CA ASP A 107 -3.05 20.38 -13.55
C ASP A 107 -4.16 20.57 -14.60
N GLU A 108 -4.49 19.52 -15.35
CA GLU A 108 -5.59 19.53 -16.33
C GLU A 108 -6.92 19.66 -15.58
N LEU A 109 -7.13 18.79 -14.56
CA LEU A 109 -8.34 18.81 -13.73
C LEU A 109 -8.56 20.16 -13.03
N LYS A 110 -7.46 20.75 -12.54
CA LYS A 110 -7.49 22.07 -11.91
C LYS A 110 -7.96 23.17 -12.87
N LYS A 111 -7.49 23.16 -14.11
CA LYS A 111 -7.86 24.13 -15.14
C LYS A 111 -9.28 23.93 -15.65
N GLU A 112 -9.70 22.70 -15.80
CA GLU A 112 -10.99 22.36 -16.43
C GLU A 112 -12.17 22.53 -15.46
N TYR A 113 -12.01 22.08 -14.20
CA TYR A 113 -13.12 22.00 -13.23
C TYR A 113 -13.01 22.94 -12.05
N LEU A 114 -11.81 23.40 -11.68
CA LEU A 114 -11.54 23.99 -10.37
C LEU A 114 -10.92 25.39 -10.47
N SER A 115 -11.23 26.15 -11.52
CA SER A 115 -10.71 27.51 -11.74
C SER A 115 -11.03 28.49 -10.61
N ASP A 116 -12.14 28.27 -9.89
CA ASP A 116 -12.65 29.15 -8.83
C ASP A 116 -12.28 28.67 -7.42
N VAL A 117 -11.46 27.61 -7.30
CA VAL A 117 -11.03 27.03 -6.02
C VAL A 117 -9.78 27.73 -5.51
N ASP A 118 -9.81 28.19 -4.26
CA ASP A 118 -8.64 28.73 -3.56
C ASP A 118 -7.85 27.62 -2.87
N PHE A 119 -6.83 27.10 -3.56
CA PHE A 119 -6.00 26.01 -3.07
C PHE A 119 -5.09 26.45 -1.93
N LYS A 120 -5.12 25.71 -0.81
CA LYS A 120 -4.32 25.98 0.39
C LYS A 120 -3.00 25.20 0.40
N SER A 121 -2.91 24.15 -0.39
CA SER A 121 -1.73 23.29 -0.51
C SER A 121 -1.20 23.22 -1.93
N GLN A 122 -0.05 22.57 -2.07
CA GLN A 122 0.61 22.31 -3.36
C GLN A 122 0.43 20.84 -3.79
N THR A 123 -0.51 20.12 -3.17
CA THR A 123 -0.68 18.69 -3.39
C THR A 123 -1.73 18.42 -4.47
N ASP A 124 -1.52 17.37 -5.23
CA ASP A 124 -2.49 16.78 -6.15
C ASP A 124 -3.74 16.25 -5.44
N THR A 125 -3.61 15.89 -4.17
CA THR A 125 -4.70 15.39 -3.33
C THR A 125 -5.78 16.45 -3.06
N GLU A 126 -5.37 17.70 -2.87
CA GLU A 126 -6.34 18.79 -2.70
C GLU A 126 -7.16 19.03 -3.98
N VAL A 127 -6.58 18.76 -5.15
CA VAL A 127 -7.31 18.77 -6.42
C VAL A 127 -8.36 17.65 -6.43
N ALA A 128 -8.00 16.43 -6.01
CA ALA A 128 -8.93 15.31 -6.00
C ALA A 128 -10.14 15.57 -5.09
N VAL A 129 -9.94 16.04 -3.85
CA VAL A 129 -11.05 16.28 -2.93
C VAL A 129 -11.97 17.41 -3.40
N ASN A 130 -11.41 18.46 -4.00
CA ASN A 130 -12.22 19.54 -4.58
C ASN A 130 -12.96 19.09 -5.86
N LEU A 131 -12.40 18.15 -6.61
CA LEU A 131 -13.08 17.54 -7.77
C LEU A 131 -14.32 16.76 -7.33
N VAL A 132 -14.27 16.04 -6.21
CA VAL A 132 -15.45 15.37 -5.63
C VAL A 132 -16.52 16.40 -5.27
N GLU A 133 -16.16 17.48 -4.60
CA GLU A 133 -17.10 18.54 -4.24
C GLU A 133 -17.69 19.24 -5.48
N TYR A 134 -16.87 19.49 -6.49
CA TYR A 134 -17.32 20.05 -7.76
C TYR A 134 -18.45 19.22 -8.37
N PHE A 135 -18.28 17.90 -8.50
CA PHE A 135 -19.30 17.04 -9.06
C PHE A 135 -20.53 16.89 -8.15
N ALA A 136 -20.33 16.83 -6.83
CA ALA A 136 -21.44 16.84 -5.88
C ALA A 136 -22.34 18.06 -6.08
N ASN A 137 -21.76 19.25 -6.19
CA ASN A 137 -22.48 20.50 -6.32
C ASN A 137 -23.03 20.73 -7.74
N LYS A 138 -22.21 20.48 -8.77
CA LYS A 138 -22.53 20.79 -10.15
C LYS A 138 -23.60 19.87 -10.74
N GLU A 139 -23.51 18.59 -10.41
CA GLU A 139 -24.40 17.54 -10.93
C GLU A 139 -25.44 17.12 -9.89
N ASN A 140 -25.47 17.75 -8.70
CA ASN A 140 -26.36 17.44 -7.57
C ASN A 140 -26.33 15.95 -7.19
N LEU A 141 -25.10 15.40 -7.06
CA LEU A 141 -24.84 14.01 -6.76
C LEU A 141 -24.69 13.76 -5.26
N SER A 142 -25.01 12.53 -4.83
CA SER A 142 -24.62 12.05 -3.50
C SER A 142 -23.09 11.99 -3.40
N GLY A 143 -22.55 11.98 -2.15
CA GLY A 143 -21.11 11.86 -1.94
C GLY A 143 -20.49 10.64 -2.63
N LYS A 144 -21.17 9.48 -2.60
CA LYS A 144 -20.78 8.25 -3.30
C LYS A 144 -20.67 8.45 -4.82
N GLU A 145 -21.72 9.01 -5.43
CA GLU A 145 -21.76 9.21 -6.88
C GLU A 145 -20.79 10.32 -7.34
N ALA A 146 -20.63 11.38 -6.53
CA ALA A 146 -19.65 12.43 -6.81
C ALA A 146 -18.22 11.86 -6.75
N PHE A 147 -17.93 11.00 -5.78
CA PHE A 147 -16.64 10.31 -5.69
C PHE A 147 -16.42 9.40 -6.89
N ARG A 148 -17.41 8.58 -7.24
CA ARG A 148 -17.39 7.74 -8.46
C ARG A 148 -17.12 8.57 -9.72
N ARG A 149 -17.78 9.72 -9.84
CA ARG A 149 -17.61 10.62 -10.99
C ARG A 149 -16.21 11.20 -11.04
N ALA A 150 -15.66 11.62 -9.89
CA ALA A 150 -14.30 12.12 -9.80
C ALA A 150 -13.25 11.05 -10.17
N LEU A 151 -13.44 9.79 -9.70
CA LEU A 151 -12.52 8.69 -10.00
C LEU A 151 -12.39 8.40 -11.50
N LYS A 152 -13.45 8.62 -12.30
CA LYS A 152 -13.43 8.45 -13.76
C LYS A 152 -12.60 9.49 -14.50
N GLU A 153 -12.38 10.66 -13.90
CA GLU A 153 -11.57 11.75 -14.47
C GLU A 153 -10.09 11.66 -14.07
N ILE A 154 -9.79 11.03 -12.93
CA ILE A 154 -8.44 10.96 -12.38
C ILE A 154 -7.59 9.94 -13.15
N ARG A 155 -6.40 10.35 -13.59
CA ARG A 155 -5.38 9.49 -14.17
C ARG A 155 -4.14 9.43 -13.27
N GLY A 156 -3.51 8.26 -13.20
CA GLY A 156 -2.32 8.02 -12.38
C GLY A 156 -2.50 6.85 -11.42
N SER A 157 -1.83 6.90 -10.28
CA SER A 157 -1.96 5.90 -9.22
C SER A 157 -2.60 6.51 -7.99
N PHE A 158 -3.51 5.79 -7.34
CA PHE A 158 -4.13 6.27 -6.11
C PHE A 158 -4.61 5.13 -5.21
N ALA A 159 -4.59 5.38 -3.92
CA ALA A 159 -5.42 4.76 -2.90
C ALA A 159 -6.04 5.89 -2.08
N PHE A 160 -7.35 5.94 -2.02
CA PHE A 160 -8.13 6.99 -1.37
C PHE A 160 -8.93 6.45 -0.19
N GLY A 161 -9.01 7.26 0.88
CA GLY A 161 -10.04 7.17 1.91
C GLY A 161 -10.75 8.52 2.00
N LEU A 162 -12.09 8.53 1.89
CA LEU A 162 -12.93 9.73 1.83
C LEU A 162 -14.04 9.68 2.88
N LEU A 163 -14.20 10.76 3.62
CA LEU A 163 -15.35 11.03 4.49
C LEU A 163 -16.17 12.19 3.95
N ASP A 164 -17.50 12.07 4.06
CA ASP A 164 -18.50 13.10 3.71
C ASP A 164 -19.23 13.55 5.00
N SER A 165 -19.07 14.80 5.41
CA SER A 165 -19.70 15.34 6.62
C SER A 165 -21.23 15.37 6.57
N GLU A 166 -21.83 15.31 5.39
CA GLU A 166 -23.28 15.15 5.23
C GLU A 166 -23.76 13.70 5.43
N LYS A 167 -22.82 12.74 5.51
CA LYS A 167 -23.12 11.32 5.72
C LYS A 167 -22.12 10.67 6.70
N PRO A 168 -22.15 11.06 7.99
CA PRO A 168 -21.12 10.70 8.95
C PRO A 168 -20.95 9.18 9.18
N GLY A 169 -21.97 8.38 8.99
CA GLY A 169 -21.91 6.92 9.17
C GLY A 169 -21.27 6.14 8.02
N VAL A 170 -20.52 6.78 7.10
CA VAL A 170 -19.96 6.13 5.91
C VAL A 170 -18.53 6.57 5.65
N LEU A 171 -17.67 5.61 5.40
CA LEU A 171 -16.32 5.79 4.88
C LEU A 171 -16.24 5.21 3.46
N TYR A 172 -15.83 6.02 2.50
CA TYR A 172 -15.61 5.58 1.12
C TYR A 172 -14.13 5.30 0.88
N ALA A 173 -13.84 4.30 0.05
CA ALA A 173 -12.48 4.00 -0.39
C ALA A 173 -12.45 3.60 -1.86
N ALA A 174 -11.31 3.84 -2.50
CA ALA A 174 -11.05 3.41 -3.88
C ALA A 174 -9.54 3.28 -4.10
N LYS A 175 -9.13 2.44 -5.07
CA LYS A 175 -7.72 2.37 -5.44
C LYS A 175 -7.52 2.14 -6.93
N HIS A 176 -6.36 2.57 -7.41
CA HIS A 176 -5.79 2.21 -8.71
C HIS A 176 -4.26 2.17 -8.59
N LYS A 177 -3.65 1.02 -8.83
CA LYS A 177 -2.18 0.75 -8.76
C LYS A 177 -1.50 0.96 -7.39
N SER A 178 -2.16 1.54 -6.41
CA SER A 178 -1.63 1.71 -5.05
C SER A 178 -2.29 0.71 -4.09
N PRO A 179 -1.57 0.16 -3.07
CA PRO A 179 -2.14 -0.85 -2.17
C PRO A 179 -3.18 -0.25 -1.22
N LEU A 180 -4.29 -0.96 -1.05
CA LEU A 180 -5.31 -0.68 -0.06
C LEU A 180 -6.08 -1.97 0.27
N LEU A 181 -6.34 -2.20 1.56
CA LEU A 181 -7.11 -3.32 2.10
C LEU A 181 -8.27 -2.81 2.93
N VAL A 182 -9.32 -3.60 3.02
CA VAL A 182 -10.39 -3.43 4.01
C VAL A 182 -10.23 -4.50 5.08
N GLY A 183 -10.10 -4.11 6.34
CA GLY A 183 -10.18 -5.01 7.49
C GLY A 183 -11.61 -5.06 8.00
N VAL A 184 -12.11 -6.27 8.27
CA VAL A 184 -13.49 -6.53 8.72
C VAL A 184 -13.47 -6.92 10.18
N GLY A 185 -14.04 -6.07 11.04
CA GLY A 185 -14.20 -6.31 12.48
C GLY A 185 -15.63 -6.68 12.87
N GLU A 186 -15.88 -6.76 14.16
CA GLU A 186 -17.22 -6.93 14.75
C GLU A 186 -17.74 -5.56 15.22
N GLY A 187 -18.70 -4.99 14.49
CA GLY A 187 -19.23 -3.64 14.76
C GLY A 187 -18.31 -2.50 14.31
N PHE A 188 -17.25 -2.79 13.58
CA PHE A 188 -16.37 -1.79 12.97
C PHE A 188 -15.73 -2.31 11.70
N ASN A 189 -15.27 -1.41 10.84
CA ASN A 189 -14.44 -1.74 9.68
C ASN A 189 -13.29 -0.74 9.55
N VAL A 190 -12.20 -1.17 8.92
CA VAL A 190 -11.01 -0.35 8.69
C VAL A 190 -10.57 -0.39 7.24
N ILE A 191 -9.91 0.67 6.80
CA ILE A 191 -9.08 0.66 5.59
C ILE A 191 -7.62 0.85 5.99
N CYS A 192 -6.71 0.16 5.32
CA CYS A 192 -5.27 0.33 5.55
C CYS A 192 -4.47 0.04 4.28
N SER A 193 -3.35 0.72 4.14
CA SER A 193 -2.41 0.45 3.04
C SER A 193 -1.58 -0.82 3.24
N ASP A 194 -1.61 -1.40 4.45
CA ASP A 194 -0.94 -2.65 4.83
C ASP A 194 -1.64 -3.25 6.05
N ALA A 195 -1.87 -4.57 6.05
CA ALA A 195 -2.55 -5.28 7.13
C ALA A 195 -1.84 -5.12 8.49
N MET A 196 -0.51 -4.96 8.51
CA MET A 196 0.25 -4.73 9.75
C MET A 196 -0.23 -3.51 10.55
N ALA A 197 -0.83 -2.52 9.89
CA ALA A 197 -1.34 -1.32 10.55
C ALA A 197 -2.46 -1.62 11.54
N THR A 198 -3.32 -2.56 11.21
CA THR A 198 -4.58 -2.83 11.93
C THR A 198 -4.74 -4.29 12.37
N ILE A 199 -3.67 -5.10 12.29
CA ILE A 199 -3.70 -6.53 12.66
C ILE A 199 -4.05 -6.76 14.13
N ALA A 200 -3.80 -5.79 15.01
CA ALA A 200 -4.20 -5.86 16.41
C ALA A 200 -5.72 -5.72 16.62
N GLU A 201 -6.44 -5.16 15.65
CA GLU A 201 -7.88 -4.93 15.70
C GLU A 201 -8.65 -6.02 14.95
N THR A 202 -8.14 -6.49 13.80
CA THR A 202 -8.72 -7.58 13.01
C THR A 202 -7.66 -8.28 12.16
N ASP A 203 -7.79 -9.59 12.01
CA ASP A 203 -6.98 -10.43 11.12
C ASP A 203 -7.69 -10.74 9.78
N ARG A 204 -8.96 -10.31 9.63
CA ARG A 204 -9.79 -10.60 8.46
C ARG A 204 -9.77 -9.43 7.48
N TYR A 205 -9.23 -9.66 6.29
CA TYR A 205 -9.08 -8.61 5.28
C TYR A 205 -9.74 -8.97 3.97
N ILE A 206 -10.27 -7.94 3.29
CA ILE A 206 -10.73 -8.01 1.90
C ILE A 206 -9.74 -7.22 1.04
N GLU A 207 -9.24 -7.86 0.00
CA GLU A 207 -8.43 -7.18 -1.01
C GLU A 207 -9.32 -6.31 -1.90
N ILE A 208 -8.90 -5.05 -2.11
CA ILE A 208 -9.51 -4.15 -3.09
C ILE A 208 -8.74 -4.26 -4.41
N LYS A 209 -9.44 -4.40 -5.53
CA LYS A 209 -8.84 -4.36 -6.87
C LYS A 209 -8.89 -2.96 -7.47
N ASP A 210 -8.12 -2.77 -8.54
CA ASP A 210 -8.18 -1.52 -9.29
C ASP A 210 -9.59 -1.31 -9.87
N GLU A 211 -10.02 -0.05 -9.94
CA GLU A 211 -11.34 0.36 -10.45
C GLU A 211 -12.53 -0.14 -9.60
N GLU A 212 -12.32 -0.37 -8.31
CA GLU A 212 -13.37 -0.66 -7.34
C GLU A 212 -13.61 0.55 -6.43
N LEU A 213 -14.88 0.79 -6.12
CA LEU A 213 -15.35 1.75 -5.11
C LEU A 213 -15.95 1.00 -3.94
N ILE A 214 -15.51 1.30 -2.74
CA ILE A 214 -15.91 0.65 -1.51
C ILE A 214 -16.70 1.61 -0.64
N THR A 215 -17.81 1.13 -0.09
CA THR A 215 -18.62 1.82 0.90
C THR A 215 -18.56 1.02 2.20
N LEU A 216 -18.02 1.61 3.25
CA LEU A 216 -17.93 1.00 4.58
C LEU A 216 -18.87 1.71 5.54
N THR A 217 -19.58 0.91 6.33
CA THR A 217 -20.25 1.33 7.56
C THR A 217 -19.66 0.56 8.74
N ALA A 218 -20.16 0.75 9.95
CA ALA A 218 -19.73 -0.06 11.10
C ALA A 218 -19.99 -1.56 10.87
N ASP A 219 -21.10 -1.91 10.22
CA ASP A 219 -21.62 -3.28 10.13
C ASP A 219 -21.50 -3.89 8.73
N SER A 220 -21.14 -3.11 7.69
CA SER A 220 -21.13 -3.60 6.31
C SER A 220 -19.97 -3.09 5.48
N VAL A 221 -19.57 -3.91 4.50
CA VAL A 221 -18.64 -3.58 3.44
C VAL A 221 -19.31 -3.88 2.11
N GLU A 222 -19.56 -2.85 1.31
CA GLU A 222 -20.07 -2.97 -0.06
C GLU A 222 -18.96 -2.64 -1.04
N ILE A 223 -18.76 -3.49 -2.04
CA ILE A 223 -17.78 -3.31 -3.10
C ILE A 223 -18.54 -3.24 -4.43
N GLU A 224 -18.21 -2.25 -5.24
CA GLU A 224 -18.74 -2.07 -6.58
C GLU A 224 -17.59 -1.75 -7.55
N THR A 225 -17.75 -2.12 -8.81
CA THR A 225 -16.88 -1.57 -9.85
C THR A 225 -17.12 -0.07 -10.02
N ILE A 226 -16.20 0.63 -10.68
CA ILE A 226 -16.37 2.06 -11.01
C ILE A 226 -17.64 2.32 -11.86
N ASP A 227 -18.17 1.30 -12.52
CA ASP A 227 -19.40 1.39 -13.32
C ASP A 227 -20.67 1.02 -12.51
N GLY A 228 -20.52 0.67 -11.23
CA GLY A 228 -21.62 0.41 -10.30
C GLY A 228 -22.08 -1.04 -10.23
N GLU A 229 -21.34 -1.97 -10.82
CA GLU A 229 -21.66 -3.40 -10.70
C GLU A 229 -21.20 -3.93 -9.34
N PRO A 230 -22.07 -4.62 -8.58
CA PRO A 230 -21.71 -5.16 -7.26
C PRO A 230 -20.66 -6.27 -7.39
N VAL A 231 -19.74 -6.30 -6.44
CA VAL A 231 -18.67 -7.30 -6.35
C VAL A 231 -18.76 -8.03 -5.02
N GLU A 232 -18.90 -9.34 -5.04
CA GLU A 232 -18.82 -10.16 -3.84
C GLU A 232 -17.40 -10.72 -3.67
N ARG A 233 -16.84 -10.55 -2.48
CA ARG A 233 -15.51 -11.05 -2.14
C ARG A 233 -15.43 -11.48 -0.69
N ALA A 234 -14.99 -12.72 -0.46
CA ALA A 234 -14.78 -13.24 0.89
C ALA A 234 -13.50 -12.65 1.51
N PRO A 235 -13.51 -12.34 2.81
CA PRO A 235 -12.30 -11.99 3.54
C PRO A 235 -11.30 -13.14 3.58
N PHE A 236 -10.01 -12.82 3.55
CA PHE A 236 -8.93 -13.76 3.89
C PHE A 236 -8.39 -13.44 5.30
N VAL A 237 -7.76 -14.41 5.94
CA VAL A 237 -7.08 -14.23 7.22
C VAL A 237 -5.61 -13.88 6.94
N ALA A 238 -5.15 -12.75 7.49
CA ALA A 238 -3.76 -12.35 7.39
C ALA A 238 -2.91 -13.20 8.36
N GLU A 239 -1.87 -13.84 7.83
CA GLU A 239 -0.94 -14.67 8.61
C GLU A 239 0.17 -13.77 9.22
N LEU A 240 -0.21 -12.82 10.10
CA LEU A 240 0.69 -11.91 10.79
C LEU A 240 0.46 -12.05 12.31
N ASP A 241 1.54 -12.14 13.09
CA ASP A 241 1.46 -12.07 14.54
C ASP A 241 1.70 -10.61 14.99
N ALA A 242 0.79 -10.07 15.80
CA ALA A 242 0.92 -8.72 16.32
C ALA A 242 2.18 -8.55 17.19
N ASP A 243 2.58 -9.59 17.91
CA ASP A 243 3.76 -9.58 18.78
C ASP A 243 5.07 -9.48 17.96
N ASP A 244 5.10 -10.01 16.74
CA ASP A 244 6.24 -9.91 15.84
C ASP A 244 6.50 -8.47 15.38
N LEU A 245 5.50 -7.60 15.45
CA LEU A 245 5.58 -6.18 15.06
C LEU A 245 6.18 -5.30 16.16
N GLU A 246 6.33 -5.79 17.38
CA GLU A 246 6.88 -5.01 18.47
C GLU A 246 8.40 -4.87 18.36
N LYS A 247 8.91 -3.68 18.68
CA LYS A 247 10.35 -3.41 18.71
C LYS A 247 11.05 -4.14 19.86
N GLY A 248 10.33 -4.44 20.93
CA GLY A 248 10.85 -5.07 22.12
C GLY A 248 11.94 -4.20 22.80
N ALA A 249 13.01 -4.82 23.26
CA ALA A 249 14.10 -4.15 23.97
C ALA A 249 15.10 -3.41 23.04
N TYR A 250 14.93 -3.49 21.73
CA TYR A 250 15.86 -2.88 20.77
C TYR A 250 15.64 -1.36 20.65
N ALA A 251 16.73 -0.60 20.47
CA ALA A 251 16.65 0.85 20.26
C ALA A 251 15.98 1.20 18.90
N HIS A 252 16.20 0.37 17.87
CA HIS A 252 15.70 0.57 16.52
C HIS A 252 15.24 -0.77 15.92
N TYR A 253 14.20 -0.74 15.06
CA TYR A 253 13.74 -1.93 14.33
C TYR A 253 14.84 -2.56 13.48
N MET A 254 15.66 -1.77 12.80
CA MET A 254 16.77 -2.27 12.01
C MET A 254 17.75 -3.12 12.85
N LEU A 255 18.03 -2.74 14.10
CA LEU A 255 18.88 -3.50 14.98
C LEU A 255 18.24 -4.85 15.38
N LYS A 256 16.93 -4.86 15.67
CA LYS A 256 16.15 -6.09 15.89
C LYS A 256 16.23 -7.01 14.67
N GLU A 257 15.94 -6.47 13.48
CA GLU A 257 15.92 -7.23 12.22
C GLU A 257 17.32 -7.78 11.85
N MET A 258 18.40 -7.05 12.14
CA MET A 258 19.77 -7.55 11.97
C MET A 258 20.05 -8.73 12.90
N ASP A 259 19.59 -8.67 14.14
CA ASP A 259 19.77 -9.76 15.11
C ASP A 259 18.93 -11.00 14.78
N GLU A 260 17.81 -10.81 14.09
CA GLU A 260 16.91 -11.89 13.66
C GLU A 260 17.40 -12.65 12.41
N GLN A 261 18.38 -12.12 11.64
CA GLN A 261 18.87 -12.74 10.40
C GLN A 261 19.22 -14.23 10.54
N PRO A 262 19.97 -14.69 11.58
CA PRO A 262 20.30 -16.11 11.71
C PRO A 262 19.06 -17.01 11.89
N ALA A 263 18.03 -16.50 12.58
CA ALA A 263 16.78 -17.22 12.79
C ALA A 263 15.98 -17.32 11.48
N VAL A 264 15.92 -16.23 10.73
CA VAL A 264 15.25 -16.16 9.41
C VAL A 264 15.91 -17.13 8.42
N LEU A 265 17.23 -17.17 8.32
CA LEU A 265 17.93 -18.10 7.43
C LEU A 265 17.61 -19.56 7.79
N ARG A 266 17.57 -19.93 9.07
CA ARG A 266 17.16 -21.28 9.50
C ARG A 266 15.71 -21.58 9.09
N LYS A 267 14.82 -20.62 9.25
CA LYS A 267 13.40 -20.76 8.90
C LYS A 267 13.22 -20.93 7.38
N ILE A 268 13.95 -20.19 6.56
CA ILE A 268 13.96 -20.36 5.10
C ILE A 268 14.42 -21.79 4.73
N ILE A 269 15.54 -22.25 5.29
CA ILE A 269 16.04 -23.60 5.05
C ILE A 269 15.00 -24.64 5.44
N GLN A 270 14.38 -24.52 6.63
CA GLN A 270 13.35 -25.45 7.10
C GLN A 270 12.11 -25.50 6.18
N ASN A 271 11.75 -24.37 5.54
CA ASN A 271 10.59 -24.34 4.63
C ASN A 271 10.90 -24.89 3.23
N TYR A 272 12.18 -24.87 2.81
CA TYR A 272 12.57 -25.28 1.47
C TYR A 272 13.43 -26.54 1.42
N GLN A 273 13.65 -27.21 2.53
CA GLN A 273 14.32 -28.52 2.58
C GLN A 273 13.48 -29.55 3.31
N ASP A 274 13.48 -30.80 2.80
CA ASP A 274 12.93 -31.94 3.51
C ASP A 274 13.90 -32.50 4.58
N GLU A 275 13.48 -33.54 5.29
CA GLU A 275 14.27 -34.23 6.32
C GLU A 275 15.60 -34.80 5.78
N ASN A 276 15.70 -35.02 4.48
CA ASN A 276 16.89 -35.55 3.80
C ASN A 276 17.78 -34.44 3.20
N GLY A 277 17.42 -33.17 3.42
CA GLY A 277 18.11 -32.01 2.85
C GLY A 277 17.81 -31.79 1.36
N GLN A 278 16.78 -32.41 0.81
CA GLN A 278 16.36 -32.21 -0.58
C GLN A 278 15.54 -30.92 -0.71
N LEU A 279 15.80 -30.18 -1.77
CA LEU A 279 15.10 -28.94 -2.06
C LEU A 279 13.61 -29.18 -2.38
N GLN A 280 12.73 -28.52 -1.65
CA GLN A 280 11.28 -28.55 -1.81
C GLN A 280 10.81 -27.29 -2.52
N VAL A 281 10.98 -27.26 -3.83
CA VAL A 281 10.46 -26.20 -4.72
C VAL A 281 9.65 -26.86 -5.81
N ASP A 282 8.54 -26.27 -6.20
CA ASP A 282 7.66 -26.80 -7.23
C ASP A 282 8.43 -27.15 -8.51
N LYS A 283 8.16 -28.33 -9.04
CA LYS A 283 8.85 -28.82 -10.23
C LYS A 283 8.63 -27.91 -11.44
N GLU A 284 7.46 -27.28 -11.56
CA GLU A 284 7.16 -26.34 -12.64
C GLU A 284 8.09 -25.12 -12.62
N ILE A 285 8.43 -24.60 -11.43
CA ILE A 285 9.38 -23.52 -11.28
C ILE A 285 10.77 -23.97 -11.74
N GLN A 286 11.21 -25.15 -11.29
CA GLN A 286 12.50 -25.69 -11.67
C GLN A 286 12.60 -25.92 -13.17
N ASP A 287 11.60 -26.56 -13.77
CA ASP A 287 11.55 -26.84 -15.20
C ASP A 287 11.54 -25.54 -16.05
N SER A 288 10.82 -24.51 -15.58
CA SER A 288 10.75 -23.22 -16.25
C SER A 288 12.11 -22.47 -16.21
N ILE A 289 12.81 -22.50 -15.09
CA ILE A 289 14.17 -21.93 -14.97
C ILE A 289 15.13 -22.69 -15.86
N LEU A 290 15.11 -24.03 -15.85
CA LEU A 290 16.03 -24.86 -16.65
C LEU A 290 15.78 -24.75 -18.17
N ALA A 291 14.56 -24.37 -18.58
CA ALA A 291 14.21 -24.15 -19.99
C ALA A 291 14.68 -22.79 -20.52
N SER A 292 15.10 -21.89 -19.62
CA SER A 292 15.50 -20.52 -19.99
C SER A 292 16.94 -20.47 -20.48
N ASP A 293 17.25 -19.48 -21.32
CA ASP A 293 18.59 -19.20 -21.84
C ASP A 293 19.27 -18.03 -21.09
N ARG A 294 18.47 -17.26 -20.32
CA ARG A 294 18.95 -16.13 -19.51
C ARG A 294 17.93 -15.78 -18.42
N ILE A 295 18.45 -15.41 -17.27
CA ILE A 295 17.65 -14.88 -16.15
C ILE A 295 17.78 -13.36 -16.09
N TYR A 296 16.67 -12.67 -15.91
CA TYR A 296 16.57 -11.23 -15.66
C TYR A 296 16.07 -11.01 -14.24
N VAL A 297 16.89 -10.44 -13.37
CA VAL A 297 16.52 -10.09 -12.00
C VAL A 297 16.10 -8.63 -11.96
N ILE A 298 14.86 -8.37 -11.54
CA ILE A 298 14.25 -7.04 -11.52
C ILE A 298 13.93 -6.66 -10.06
N ALA A 299 14.47 -5.55 -9.58
CA ALA A 299 14.30 -5.13 -8.20
C ALA A 299 14.57 -3.63 -7.98
N CYS A 300 14.28 -3.15 -6.78
CA CYS A 300 14.60 -1.81 -6.29
C CYS A 300 15.35 -1.86 -4.96
N GLY A 301 16.11 -0.81 -4.63
CA GLY A 301 16.74 -0.62 -3.32
C GLY A 301 17.65 -1.78 -2.91
N THR A 302 17.55 -2.24 -1.67
CA THR A 302 18.37 -3.35 -1.14
C THR A 302 18.12 -4.66 -1.90
N SER A 303 16.90 -4.94 -2.34
CA SER A 303 16.57 -6.11 -3.15
C SER A 303 17.33 -6.12 -4.49
N TYR A 304 17.59 -4.95 -5.10
CA TYR A 304 18.46 -4.87 -6.29
C TYR A 304 19.89 -5.32 -5.99
N HIS A 305 20.44 -4.96 -4.83
CA HIS A 305 21.77 -5.40 -4.42
C HIS A 305 21.81 -6.91 -4.09
N ALA A 306 20.73 -7.47 -3.50
CA ALA A 306 20.59 -8.92 -3.34
C ALA A 306 20.59 -9.63 -4.70
N GLY A 307 19.96 -9.04 -5.72
CA GLY A 307 20.01 -9.53 -7.09
C GLY A 307 21.43 -9.65 -7.66
N TRP A 308 22.33 -8.73 -7.35
CA TRP A 308 23.73 -8.79 -7.76
C TRP A 308 24.50 -9.94 -7.09
N VAL A 309 24.22 -10.24 -5.81
CA VAL A 309 24.76 -11.41 -5.13
C VAL A 309 24.22 -12.69 -5.77
N GLY A 310 22.90 -12.74 -6.01
CA GLY A 310 22.23 -13.86 -6.69
C GLY A 310 22.79 -14.10 -8.09
N LYS A 311 23.05 -13.05 -8.88
CA LYS A 311 23.72 -13.14 -10.19
C LYS A 311 25.06 -13.87 -10.10
N ALA A 312 25.92 -13.43 -9.20
CA ALA A 312 27.24 -14.04 -9.06
C ALA A 312 27.17 -15.53 -8.74
N LEU A 313 26.24 -15.92 -7.85
CA LEU A 313 26.03 -17.33 -7.49
C LEU A 313 25.45 -18.15 -8.65
N LEU A 314 24.42 -17.65 -9.33
CA LEU A 314 23.76 -18.35 -10.44
C LEU A 314 24.71 -18.54 -11.62
N GLU A 315 25.49 -17.52 -11.99
CA GLU A 315 26.49 -17.62 -13.07
C GLU A 315 27.62 -18.59 -12.70
N GLN A 316 28.11 -18.57 -11.44
CA GLN A 316 29.20 -19.42 -11.00
C GLN A 316 28.78 -20.88 -10.81
N LEU A 317 27.60 -21.14 -10.22
CA LEU A 317 27.19 -22.48 -9.82
C LEU A 317 26.31 -23.17 -10.87
N ALA A 318 25.43 -22.42 -11.53
CA ALA A 318 24.50 -22.97 -12.52
C ALA A 318 24.93 -22.71 -13.97
N GLY A 319 25.90 -21.83 -14.22
CA GLY A 319 26.39 -21.51 -15.56
C GLY A 319 25.34 -20.82 -16.46
N ILE A 320 24.32 -20.23 -15.88
CA ILE A 320 23.27 -19.50 -16.61
C ILE A 320 23.58 -18.01 -16.62
N PRO A 321 23.52 -17.30 -17.76
CA PRO A 321 23.70 -15.86 -17.81
C PRO A 321 22.61 -15.12 -17.05
N VAL A 322 22.99 -14.12 -16.23
CA VAL A 322 22.05 -13.33 -15.43
C VAL A 322 22.27 -11.84 -15.67
N GLU A 323 21.19 -11.10 -15.88
CA GLU A 323 21.18 -9.64 -15.88
C GLU A 323 20.41 -9.10 -14.68
N VAL A 324 20.88 -8.02 -14.08
CA VAL A 324 20.21 -7.38 -12.94
C VAL A 324 19.85 -5.96 -13.31
N HIS A 325 18.57 -5.63 -13.22
CA HIS A 325 18.02 -4.33 -13.60
C HIS A 325 17.32 -3.66 -12.45
N LEU A 326 17.47 -2.33 -12.36
CA LEU A 326 16.57 -1.51 -11.56
C LEU A 326 15.18 -1.54 -12.19
N ALA A 327 14.17 -1.81 -11.38
CA ALA A 327 12.79 -1.94 -11.86
C ALA A 327 12.28 -0.67 -12.55
N SER A 328 12.62 0.52 -12.02
CA SER A 328 12.29 1.81 -12.64
C SER A 328 12.86 1.92 -14.06
N GLU A 329 14.13 1.56 -14.25
CA GLU A 329 14.76 1.62 -15.57
C GLU A 329 14.16 0.60 -16.52
N PHE A 330 13.99 -0.65 -16.07
CA PHE A 330 13.42 -1.72 -16.89
C PHE A 330 11.97 -1.41 -17.33
N ALA A 331 11.18 -0.80 -16.45
CA ALA A 331 9.80 -0.44 -16.75
C ALA A 331 9.68 0.57 -17.90
N TYR A 332 10.65 1.46 -18.09
CA TYR A 332 10.63 2.47 -19.15
C TYR A 332 11.53 2.13 -20.34
N HIS A 333 12.64 1.46 -20.10
CA HIS A 333 13.66 1.14 -21.12
C HIS A 333 14.03 -0.34 -21.05
N GLN A 334 13.11 -1.20 -21.52
CA GLN A 334 13.35 -2.64 -21.58
C GLN A 334 14.55 -2.95 -22.51
N PRO A 335 15.55 -3.72 -22.05
CA PRO A 335 16.67 -4.12 -22.91
C PRO A 335 16.23 -5.12 -23.98
N LEU A 336 17.11 -5.41 -24.93
CA LEU A 336 16.90 -6.52 -25.86
C LEU A 336 16.93 -7.83 -25.07
N LEU A 337 15.81 -8.54 -25.10
CA LEU A 337 15.66 -9.79 -24.38
C LEU A 337 16.26 -10.97 -25.16
N SER A 338 16.67 -12.01 -24.45
CA SER A 338 17.07 -13.30 -25.02
C SER A 338 15.85 -14.03 -25.62
N GLN A 339 16.07 -15.18 -26.26
CA GLN A 339 14.98 -15.93 -26.91
C GLN A 339 14.06 -16.62 -25.92
N LYS A 340 14.60 -17.05 -24.76
CA LYS A 340 13.87 -17.74 -23.71
C LYS A 340 14.19 -17.10 -22.34
N PRO A 341 13.77 -15.85 -22.13
CA PRO A 341 14.05 -15.16 -20.87
C PRO A 341 13.21 -15.75 -19.73
N PHE A 342 13.79 -15.78 -18.54
CA PHE A 342 13.09 -16.01 -17.28
C PHE A 342 13.26 -14.81 -16.35
N PHE A 343 12.19 -14.32 -15.75
CA PHE A 343 12.24 -13.12 -14.93
C PHE A 343 12.10 -13.45 -13.44
N ILE A 344 12.97 -12.88 -12.60
CA ILE A 344 12.89 -12.97 -11.14
C ILE A 344 12.67 -11.56 -10.59
N PHE A 345 11.56 -11.35 -9.92
CA PHE A 345 11.23 -10.12 -9.22
C PHE A 345 11.54 -10.27 -7.73
N LEU A 346 12.43 -9.43 -7.20
CA LEU A 346 12.77 -9.43 -5.78
C LEU A 346 12.10 -8.22 -5.11
N SER A 347 11.22 -8.48 -4.15
CA SER A 347 10.55 -7.41 -3.41
C SER A 347 10.12 -7.91 -2.04
N GLN A 348 10.65 -7.34 -0.97
CA GLN A 348 10.28 -7.72 0.39
C GLN A 348 8.77 -7.60 0.62
N SER A 349 8.17 -6.46 0.29
CA SER A 349 6.73 -6.22 0.45
C SER A 349 5.85 -6.84 -0.65
N GLY A 350 6.43 -7.11 -1.83
CA GLY A 350 5.66 -7.47 -3.01
C GLY A 350 4.75 -6.37 -3.56
N GLU A 351 4.91 -5.13 -3.07
CA GLU A 351 4.07 -3.96 -3.42
C GLU A 351 4.89 -2.81 -4.04
N THR A 352 6.09 -3.09 -4.54
CA THR A 352 6.94 -2.08 -5.17
C THR A 352 6.36 -1.67 -6.52
N ALA A 353 5.93 -0.42 -6.65
CA ALA A 353 5.23 0.08 -7.83
C ALA A 353 6.02 -0.10 -9.14
N ASP A 354 7.32 0.26 -9.14
CA ASP A 354 8.18 0.09 -10.32
C ASP A 354 8.33 -1.38 -10.71
N SER A 355 8.49 -2.28 -9.73
CA SER A 355 8.58 -3.73 -9.97
C SER A 355 7.27 -4.26 -10.56
N ARG A 356 6.12 -3.79 -10.10
CA ARG A 356 4.82 -4.15 -10.67
C ARG A 356 4.70 -3.68 -12.11
N GLN A 357 5.09 -2.44 -12.40
CA GLN A 357 5.05 -1.91 -13.77
C GLN A 357 5.94 -2.71 -14.73
N ALA A 358 7.10 -3.14 -14.27
CA ALA A 358 7.97 -4.03 -15.03
C ALA A 358 7.32 -5.43 -15.22
N LEU A 359 6.69 -5.99 -14.18
CA LEU A 359 6.00 -7.30 -14.26
C LEU A 359 4.82 -7.27 -15.25
N VAL A 360 4.03 -6.19 -15.27
CA VAL A 360 2.94 -6.03 -16.25
C VAL A 360 3.47 -6.15 -17.68
N LYS A 361 4.59 -5.49 -18.01
CA LYS A 361 5.23 -5.59 -19.33
C LYS A 361 5.73 -6.99 -19.66
N VAL A 362 6.23 -7.72 -18.68
CA VAL A 362 6.67 -9.11 -18.84
C VAL A 362 5.46 -10.02 -19.11
N ASN A 363 4.36 -9.82 -18.40
CA ASN A 363 3.12 -10.56 -18.58
C ASN A 363 2.46 -10.30 -19.92
N GLU A 364 2.45 -9.04 -20.41
CA GLU A 364 1.96 -8.68 -21.74
C GLU A 364 2.68 -9.43 -22.87
N GLN A 365 3.96 -9.78 -22.64
CA GLN A 365 4.77 -10.56 -23.57
C GLN A 365 4.68 -12.07 -23.34
N ASN A 366 3.88 -12.51 -22.35
CA ASN A 366 3.70 -13.92 -21.96
C ASN A 366 5.02 -14.62 -21.55
N PHE A 367 5.95 -13.91 -20.96
CA PHE A 367 7.17 -14.52 -20.43
C PHE A 367 6.96 -15.05 -19.00
N PRO A 368 7.62 -16.17 -18.64
CA PRO A 368 7.55 -16.73 -17.30
C PRO A 368 8.23 -15.81 -16.29
N SER A 369 7.60 -15.66 -15.14
CA SER A 369 8.08 -14.80 -14.05
C SER A 369 7.93 -15.47 -12.69
N LEU A 370 8.92 -15.27 -11.83
CA LEU A 370 8.93 -15.69 -10.43
C LEU A 370 9.05 -14.44 -9.54
N THR A 371 8.16 -14.30 -8.59
CA THR A 371 8.33 -13.31 -7.52
C THR A 371 8.87 -13.98 -6.26
N ILE A 372 9.96 -13.44 -5.70
CA ILE A 372 10.47 -13.79 -4.37
C ILE A 372 10.10 -12.64 -3.44
N THR A 373 9.20 -12.92 -2.48
CA THR A 373 8.63 -11.90 -1.60
C THR A 373 8.42 -12.43 -0.20
N ASN A 374 8.33 -11.52 0.78
CA ASN A 374 8.04 -11.90 2.17
C ASN A 374 6.54 -11.90 2.48
N VAL A 375 5.70 -11.27 1.63
CA VAL A 375 4.28 -11.09 1.88
C VAL A 375 3.45 -11.97 0.94
N LYS A 376 2.83 -13.01 1.51
CA LYS A 376 1.89 -13.88 0.81
C LYS A 376 0.68 -13.08 0.34
N GLY A 377 0.27 -13.28 -0.91
CA GLY A 377 -0.88 -12.57 -1.48
C GLY A 377 -0.61 -11.10 -1.84
N SER A 378 0.65 -10.65 -1.82
CA SER A 378 1.02 -9.33 -2.33
C SER A 378 0.78 -9.21 -3.85
N THR A 379 0.71 -7.99 -4.35
CA THR A 379 0.41 -7.74 -5.77
C THR A 379 1.36 -8.48 -6.71
N LEU A 380 2.69 -8.40 -6.47
CA LEU A 380 3.65 -9.12 -7.29
C LEU A 380 3.49 -10.65 -7.20
N SER A 381 3.16 -11.18 -6.01
CA SER A 381 2.96 -12.63 -5.84
C SER A 381 1.73 -13.17 -6.57
N ARG A 382 0.70 -12.35 -6.76
CA ARG A 382 -0.52 -12.73 -7.49
C ARG A 382 -0.42 -12.56 -8.99
N GLU A 383 0.36 -11.58 -9.44
CA GLU A 383 0.47 -11.23 -10.87
C GLU A 383 1.61 -12.00 -11.56
N ALA A 384 2.61 -12.52 -10.83
CA ALA A 384 3.67 -13.36 -11.39
C ALA A 384 3.18 -14.78 -11.68
N SER A 385 3.88 -15.48 -12.60
CA SER A 385 3.60 -16.90 -12.92
C SER A 385 3.84 -17.81 -11.71
N TYR A 386 4.86 -17.49 -10.91
CA TYR A 386 5.29 -18.27 -9.75
C TYR A 386 5.63 -17.37 -8.57
N THR A 387 5.57 -17.95 -7.34
CA THR A 387 5.92 -17.23 -6.11
C THR A 387 6.73 -18.12 -5.17
N LEU A 388 7.80 -17.57 -4.60
CA LEU A 388 8.51 -18.11 -3.44
C LEU A 388 8.45 -17.11 -2.29
N LEU A 389 8.20 -17.62 -1.08
CA LEU A 389 8.10 -16.79 0.13
C LEU A 389 9.40 -16.82 0.92
N LEU A 390 9.82 -15.67 1.44
CA LEU A 390 11.04 -15.54 2.26
C LEU A 390 10.85 -16.04 3.70
N HIS A 391 9.61 -16.15 4.19
CA HIS A 391 9.32 -16.57 5.57
C HIS A 391 10.06 -15.77 6.65
N ALA A 392 10.45 -14.53 6.34
CA ALA A 392 11.28 -13.71 7.22
C ALA A 392 10.49 -13.06 8.38
N GLY A 393 9.15 -13.18 8.39
CA GLY A 393 8.30 -12.43 9.30
C GLY A 393 8.24 -10.94 8.94
N PRO A 394 7.50 -10.12 9.69
CA PRO A 394 7.34 -8.71 9.39
C PRO A 394 8.66 -7.95 9.48
N GLU A 395 8.88 -7.00 8.58
CA GLU A 395 10.06 -6.14 8.49
C GLU A 395 9.59 -4.69 8.43
N ILE A 396 10.04 -3.87 9.39
CA ILE A 396 9.56 -2.51 9.62
C ILE A 396 10.62 -1.45 9.30
N ALA A 397 11.92 -1.81 9.33
CA ALA A 397 12.97 -0.89 8.93
C ALA A 397 12.83 -0.50 7.46
N VAL A 398 13.16 0.76 7.13
CA VAL A 398 13.05 1.31 5.76
C VAL A 398 13.89 0.50 4.77
N ALA A 399 15.12 0.18 5.15
CA ALA A 399 15.97 -0.71 4.37
C ALA A 399 15.71 -2.16 4.78
N SER A 400 15.43 -3.02 3.81
CA SER A 400 15.30 -4.46 4.06
C SER A 400 16.61 -5.01 4.64
N THR A 401 16.52 -5.76 5.73
CA THR A 401 17.64 -6.32 6.50
C THR A 401 17.58 -7.84 6.55
N LYS A 402 16.62 -8.40 7.29
CA LYS A 402 16.50 -9.86 7.46
C LYS A 402 15.92 -10.57 6.23
N ALA A 403 15.11 -9.88 5.44
CA ALA A 403 14.59 -10.41 4.18
C ALA A 403 15.59 -10.29 3.02
N TYR A 404 16.67 -9.51 3.19
CA TYR A 404 17.76 -9.38 2.22
C TYR A 404 18.65 -10.60 2.17
N THR A 405 18.95 -11.21 3.31
CA THR A 405 19.90 -12.32 3.46
C THR A 405 19.29 -13.68 3.13
#